data_41362c75dd462d755248d58e095fcbbd
#
_entry.id   41362c75dd462d755248d58e095fcbbd
#
_cell.length_a   1.000
_cell.length_b   1.000
_cell.length_c   1.000
_cell.angle_alpha   90.00
_cell.angle_beta   90.00
_cell.angle_gamma   90.00
#
_symmetry.space_group_name_H-M   'P 1'
#
loop_
_entity.id
_entity.type
_entity.pdbx_description
1 polymer ?
#
loop_
_entity_poly.entity_id
_entity_poly.type
_entity_poly.pdbx_seq_one_letter_code
_entity_poly.pdbx_strand_id
1 'polypeptide(L)'
;MRTTAVSILLVFFSIKVSAQKADSIFIQPLGENFSDVKITFDFPASFSSHQKTVLIFFALPNGNTTEQTMGKKLQPGDDWLYDIQHIRAQTRFLREKISKQNIIVAYLENDYKSWPAWKQKHVNYGELIKKILDTSIHFVSSKSSGEISVALNGHSGGGSFIFGYLASVAQIPNYIQRISFIDSNYGYDSTYYPKLRNWLLHVRGSHLTVFAYNDSVALYNGKPVVSATGGTWHRSHMMIDDLSKNFHFLKTKTDSLEIWQTKNKQIGFFLKQNLNRGIYHTQQVELNGFIHSILYGTKQESKGYSYYEARAYSDFIK
;
A
#
# COMPACT_ATOMS: atom_id res chain seq x y z
N MET A 1 -62.54 -40.18 -29.59
CA MET A 1 -61.56 -39.81 -28.54
C MET A 1 -60.32 -39.29 -29.26
N ARG A 2 -60.03 -37.99 -29.17
CA ARG A 2 -58.80 -37.39 -29.73
C ARG A 2 -57.82 -37.20 -28.57
N THR A 3 -56.73 -37.92 -28.61
CA THR A 3 -55.60 -37.79 -27.64
C THR A 3 -54.68 -36.63 -28.11
N THR A 4 -54.64 -35.58 -27.33
CA THR A 4 -53.73 -34.45 -27.52
C THR A 4 -52.41 -34.78 -26.81
N ALA A 5 -51.32 -34.90 -27.59
CA ALA A 5 -49.99 -35.07 -27.05
C ALA A 5 -49.41 -33.67 -26.67
N VAL A 6 -49.05 -33.50 -25.39
CA VAL A 6 -48.34 -32.29 -24.92
C VAL A 6 -46.85 -32.57 -24.98
N SER A 7 -46.16 -31.87 -25.90
CA SER A 7 -44.71 -31.90 -25.97
C SER A 7 -44.10 -30.92 -24.95
N ILE A 8 -43.41 -31.42 -23.93
CA ILE A 8 -42.65 -30.62 -22.98
C ILE A 8 -41.27 -30.33 -23.61
N LEU A 9 -41.02 -29.06 -23.92
CA LEU A 9 -39.73 -28.59 -24.41
C LEU A 9 -38.82 -28.31 -23.17
N LEU A 10 -37.85 -29.19 -22.90
CA LEU A 10 -36.82 -29.00 -21.87
C LEU A 10 -35.74 -28.07 -22.42
N VAL A 11 -35.75 -26.83 -21.98
CA VAL A 11 -34.67 -25.87 -22.26
C VAL A 11 -33.52 -26.08 -21.23
N PHE A 12 -32.44 -26.68 -21.71
CA PHE A 12 -31.21 -26.79 -20.92
C PHE A 12 -30.46 -25.44 -20.92
N PHE A 13 -30.48 -24.70 -19.80
CA PHE A 13 -29.59 -23.58 -19.57
C PHE A 13 -28.23 -24.14 -19.18
N SER A 14 -27.27 -24.13 -20.11
CA SER A 14 -25.88 -24.39 -19.82
C SER A 14 -25.28 -23.18 -19.05
N ILE A 15 -25.22 -23.24 -17.73
CA ILE A 15 -24.44 -22.29 -16.96
C ILE A 15 -22.97 -22.57 -17.22
N LYS A 16 -22.33 -21.78 -18.09
CA LYS A 16 -20.87 -21.78 -18.22
C LYS A 16 -20.30 -21.18 -16.93
N VAL A 17 -19.99 -22.04 -15.96
CA VAL A 17 -19.13 -21.67 -14.84
C VAL A 17 -17.73 -21.46 -15.42
N SER A 18 -17.39 -20.22 -15.75
CA SER A 18 -16.02 -19.85 -16.07
C SER A 18 -15.22 -20.00 -14.76
N ALA A 19 -14.36 -20.99 -14.70
CA ALA A 19 -13.39 -21.10 -13.60
C ALA A 19 -12.56 -19.82 -13.56
N GLN A 20 -12.79 -18.98 -12.59
CA GLN A 20 -12.07 -17.72 -12.42
C GLN A 20 -10.59 -18.09 -12.15
N LYS A 21 -9.70 -17.72 -13.07
CA LYS A 21 -8.25 -17.94 -12.88
C LYS A 21 -7.83 -17.34 -11.55
N ALA A 22 -7.07 -18.08 -10.75
CA ALA A 22 -6.57 -17.59 -9.47
C ALA A 22 -5.36 -16.66 -9.68
N ASP A 23 -5.21 -15.66 -8.81
CA ASP A 23 -4.00 -14.83 -8.75
C ASP A 23 -2.76 -15.71 -8.53
N SER A 24 -1.68 -15.41 -9.25
CA SER A 24 -0.44 -16.18 -9.19
C SER A 24 0.55 -15.56 -8.21
N ILE A 25 1.13 -16.38 -7.34
CA ILE A 25 2.15 -15.98 -6.37
C ILE A 25 3.51 -16.49 -6.84
N PHE A 26 4.51 -15.61 -6.86
CA PHE A 26 5.90 -15.93 -7.17
C PHE A 26 6.81 -15.44 -6.06
N ILE A 27 7.74 -16.30 -5.62
CA ILE A 27 8.82 -15.92 -4.72
C ILE A 27 10.07 -15.74 -5.56
N GLN A 28 10.71 -14.58 -5.45
CA GLN A 28 11.96 -14.28 -6.18
C GLN A 28 13.15 -14.45 -5.25
N PRO A 29 14.06 -15.37 -5.56
CA PRO A 29 15.39 -15.39 -4.95
C PRO A 29 16.18 -14.15 -5.42
N LEU A 30 16.77 -13.42 -4.48
CA LEU A 30 17.59 -12.23 -4.77
C LEU A 30 19.10 -12.56 -4.90
N GLY A 31 19.48 -13.85 -4.74
CA GLY A 31 20.87 -14.29 -4.68
C GLY A 31 21.46 -14.23 -3.26
N GLU A 32 22.67 -14.74 -3.09
CA GLU A 32 23.31 -14.97 -1.78
C GLU A 32 23.44 -13.71 -0.92
N ASN A 33 23.64 -12.53 -1.52
CA ASN A 33 23.78 -11.26 -0.80
C ASN A 33 22.48 -10.74 -0.18
N PHE A 34 21.35 -11.42 -0.37
CA PHE A 34 20.01 -11.06 0.11
C PHE A 34 19.29 -12.26 0.69
N SER A 35 20.04 -13.21 1.25
CA SER A 35 19.47 -14.44 1.83
C SER A 35 18.46 -14.15 2.95
N ASP A 36 18.56 -12.97 3.58
CA ASP A 36 17.69 -12.50 4.65
C ASP A 36 16.51 -11.61 4.18
N VAL A 37 16.32 -11.48 2.85
CA VAL A 37 15.18 -10.75 2.26
C VAL A 37 14.38 -11.64 1.34
N LYS A 38 13.08 -11.73 1.60
CA LYS A 38 12.11 -12.48 0.79
C LYS A 38 11.22 -11.48 0.04
N ILE A 39 11.14 -11.62 -1.29
CA ILE A 39 10.19 -10.86 -2.11
C ILE A 39 9.15 -11.82 -2.66
N THR A 40 7.89 -11.54 -2.36
CA THR A 40 6.74 -12.31 -2.85
C THR A 40 5.90 -11.43 -3.78
N PHE A 41 5.80 -11.82 -5.03
CA PHE A 41 4.98 -11.11 -6.03
C PHE A 41 3.59 -11.72 -6.13
N ASP A 42 2.58 -10.89 -6.09
CA ASP A 42 1.17 -11.22 -6.34
C ASP A 42 0.77 -10.64 -7.69
N PHE A 43 0.67 -11.53 -8.70
CA PHE A 43 0.26 -11.20 -10.06
C PHE A 43 -1.26 -11.38 -10.25
N PRO A 44 -1.92 -10.54 -11.05
CA PRO A 44 -3.33 -10.73 -11.37
C PRO A 44 -3.53 -11.99 -12.21
N ALA A 45 -4.64 -12.70 -11.99
CA ALA A 45 -5.03 -13.87 -12.79
C ALA A 45 -5.14 -13.57 -14.29
N SER A 46 -5.51 -12.33 -14.62
CA SER A 46 -5.66 -11.82 -16.01
C SER A 46 -4.44 -11.02 -16.47
N PHE A 47 -3.24 -11.38 -15.98
CA PHE A 47 -2.02 -10.69 -16.41
C PHE A 47 -1.87 -10.67 -17.94
N SER A 48 -1.62 -9.47 -18.48
CA SER A 48 -1.34 -9.26 -19.90
C SER A 48 -0.02 -8.53 -20.07
N SER A 49 0.92 -9.12 -20.81
CA SER A 49 2.27 -8.57 -21.00
C SER A 49 2.28 -7.19 -21.68
N HIS A 50 1.26 -6.87 -22.45
CA HIS A 50 1.17 -5.60 -23.22
C HIS A 50 0.45 -4.48 -22.48
N GLN A 51 -0.20 -4.77 -21.37
CA GLN A 51 -0.86 -3.74 -20.57
C GLN A 51 0.14 -2.97 -19.71
N LYS A 52 -0.18 -1.70 -19.45
CA LYS A 52 0.52 -0.93 -18.43
C LYS A 52 0.48 -1.64 -17.09
N THR A 53 1.60 -1.60 -16.39
CA THR A 53 1.75 -2.28 -15.10
C THR A 53 2.02 -1.26 -14.00
N VAL A 54 1.27 -1.34 -12.92
CA VAL A 54 1.58 -0.69 -11.66
C VAL A 54 2.22 -1.73 -10.74
N LEU A 55 3.51 -1.59 -10.50
CA LEU A 55 4.25 -2.41 -9.54
C LEU A 55 4.27 -1.70 -8.18
N ILE A 56 3.59 -2.27 -7.21
CA ILE A 56 3.49 -1.73 -5.86
C ILE A 56 4.46 -2.50 -4.96
N PHE A 57 5.48 -1.83 -4.47
CA PHE A 57 6.31 -2.35 -3.39
C PHE A 57 5.61 -2.09 -2.06
N PHE A 58 5.23 -3.14 -1.36
CA PHE A 58 4.65 -3.05 -0.04
C PHE A 58 5.64 -3.55 1.00
N ALA A 59 6.29 -2.60 1.69
CA ALA A 59 7.20 -2.93 2.79
C ALA A 59 6.39 -3.31 4.03
N LEU A 60 6.63 -4.52 4.55
CA LEU A 60 5.87 -5.09 5.65
C LEU A 60 6.06 -4.30 6.95
N PRO A 61 5.03 -4.26 7.80
CA PRO A 61 5.17 -3.71 9.15
C PRO A 61 6.04 -4.62 10.04
N ASN A 62 6.51 -4.06 11.14
CA ASN A 62 7.28 -4.83 12.10
C ASN A 62 6.44 -6.00 12.67
N GLY A 63 7.08 -7.16 12.79
CA GLY A 63 6.50 -8.37 13.40
C GLY A 63 5.57 -9.17 12.49
N ASN A 64 5.28 -8.74 11.27
CA ASN A 64 4.41 -9.48 10.35
C ASN A 64 5.21 -10.30 9.32
N THR A 65 4.63 -11.45 8.93
CA THR A 65 5.03 -12.19 7.74
C THR A 65 4.27 -11.70 6.51
N THR A 66 4.71 -12.13 5.33
CA THR A 66 3.99 -11.89 4.08
C THR A 66 2.56 -12.45 4.13
N GLU A 67 2.38 -13.65 4.67
CA GLU A 67 1.10 -14.33 4.78
C GLU A 67 0.13 -13.56 5.70
N GLN A 68 0.61 -13.09 6.86
CA GLN A 68 -0.17 -12.24 7.76
C GLN A 68 -0.55 -10.90 7.11
N THR A 69 0.36 -10.31 6.34
CA THR A 69 0.12 -9.05 5.61
C THR A 69 -0.86 -9.24 4.45
N MET A 70 -0.77 -10.35 3.72
CA MET A 70 -1.75 -10.72 2.70
C MET A 70 -3.15 -10.86 3.31
N GLY A 71 -3.22 -11.42 4.50
CA GLY A 71 -4.45 -11.66 5.22
C GLY A 71 -5.26 -12.85 4.71
N LYS A 72 -6.14 -13.35 5.53
CA LYS A 72 -7.11 -14.41 5.21
C LYS A 72 -8.34 -14.31 6.11
N LYS A 73 -9.39 -15.05 5.76
CA LYS A 73 -10.53 -15.27 6.68
C LYS A 73 -10.05 -16.12 7.85
N LEU A 74 -10.19 -15.61 9.07
CA LEU A 74 -9.76 -16.32 10.27
C LEU A 74 -10.53 -17.62 10.47
N GLN A 75 -9.78 -18.62 10.91
CA GLN A 75 -10.30 -19.87 11.43
C GLN A 75 -9.96 -20.01 12.92
N PRO A 76 -10.67 -20.82 13.68
CA PRO A 76 -10.33 -21.08 15.09
C PRO A 76 -8.86 -21.49 15.24
N GLY A 77 -8.11 -20.77 16.09
CA GLY A 77 -6.69 -20.99 16.33
C GLY A 77 -5.73 -20.18 15.44
N ASP A 78 -6.26 -19.42 14.49
CA ASP A 78 -5.41 -18.50 13.70
C ASP A 78 -4.95 -17.30 14.52
N ASP A 79 -3.77 -16.80 14.18
CA ASP A 79 -3.24 -15.54 14.70
C ASP A 79 -4.10 -14.35 14.20
N TRP A 80 -4.48 -13.46 15.10
CA TRP A 80 -5.24 -12.25 14.81
C TRP A 80 -4.57 -11.31 13.79
N LEU A 81 -3.24 -11.40 13.62
CA LEU A 81 -2.49 -10.63 12.63
C LEU A 81 -2.95 -10.86 11.19
N TYR A 82 -3.56 -12.03 10.91
CA TYR A 82 -4.14 -12.32 9.60
C TYR A 82 -5.38 -11.48 9.27
N ASP A 83 -6.08 -10.92 10.26
CA ASP A 83 -7.30 -10.12 10.05
C ASP A 83 -7.07 -8.60 10.18
N ILE A 84 -5.88 -8.13 9.86
CA ILE A 84 -5.58 -6.69 9.95
C ILE A 84 -5.48 -6.04 8.57
N GLN A 85 -4.44 -6.38 7.82
CA GLN A 85 -4.04 -5.58 6.67
C GLN A 85 -4.77 -5.99 5.40
N HIS A 86 -4.96 -7.30 5.21
CA HIS A 86 -5.64 -7.86 4.04
C HIS A 86 -5.19 -7.26 2.71
N ILE A 87 -3.88 -7.00 2.56
CA ILE A 87 -3.35 -6.33 1.35
C ILE A 87 -3.73 -7.10 0.09
N ARG A 88 -3.81 -8.43 0.15
CA ARG A 88 -4.24 -9.24 -0.99
C ARG A 88 -5.71 -9.02 -1.36
N ALA A 89 -6.60 -8.93 -0.38
CA ALA A 89 -8.01 -8.63 -0.61
C ALA A 89 -8.19 -7.19 -1.14
N GLN A 90 -7.48 -6.22 -0.56
CA GLN A 90 -7.44 -4.84 -1.06
C GLN A 90 -6.89 -4.77 -2.49
N THR A 91 -5.89 -5.59 -2.83
CA THR A 91 -5.34 -5.68 -4.20
C THR A 91 -6.37 -6.22 -5.19
N ARG A 92 -7.16 -7.23 -4.81
CA ARG A 92 -8.25 -7.74 -5.65
C ARG A 92 -9.31 -6.68 -5.92
N PHE A 93 -9.69 -5.90 -4.90
CA PHE A 93 -10.56 -4.74 -5.08
C PHE A 93 -9.95 -3.74 -6.09
N LEU A 94 -8.66 -3.41 -5.97
CA LEU A 94 -7.97 -2.51 -6.91
C LEU A 94 -7.99 -3.05 -8.34
N ARG A 95 -7.75 -4.34 -8.53
CA ARG A 95 -7.78 -5.01 -9.85
C ARG A 95 -9.16 -4.92 -10.50
N GLU A 96 -10.23 -4.98 -9.72
CA GLU A 96 -11.58 -4.76 -10.24
C GLU A 96 -11.79 -3.31 -10.69
N LYS A 97 -11.34 -2.34 -9.89
CA LYS A 97 -11.51 -0.91 -10.22
C LYS A 97 -10.60 -0.42 -11.35
N ILE A 98 -9.42 -1.06 -11.54
CA ILE A 98 -8.41 -0.68 -12.55
C ILE A 98 -8.18 -1.83 -13.53
N SER A 99 -9.24 -2.29 -14.19
CA SER A 99 -9.22 -3.47 -15.07
C SER A 99 -8.36 -3.34 -16.32
N LYS A 100 -7.93 -2.13 -16.70
CA LYS A 100 -7.12 -1.86 -17.91
C LYS A 100 -5.60 -1.83 -17.65
N GLN A 101 -5.17 -2.16 -16.44
CA GLN A 101 -3.77 -2.19 -16.05
C GLN A 101 -3.49 -3.44 -15.22
N ASN A 102 -2.27 -3.96 -15.31
CA ASN A 102 -1.83 -4.95 -14.35
C ASN A 102 -1.52 -4.27 -13.03
N ILE A 103 -2.06 -4.79 -11.94
CA ILE A 103 -1.68 -4.41 -10.57
C ILE A 103 -0.90 -5.57 -9.98
N ILE A 104 0.39 -5.37 -9.75
CA ILE A 104 1.29 -6.35 -9.14
C ILE A 104 1.73 -5.80 -7.80
N VAL A 105 1.65 -6.60 -6.75
CA VAL A 105 2.19 -6.25 -5.43
C VAL A 105 3.42 -7.10 -5.14
N ALA A 106 4.53 -6.43 -4.83
CA ALA A 106 5.74 -7.03 -4.32
C ALA A 106 5.77 -6.83 -2.79
N TYR A 107 5.51 -7.89 -2.04
CA TYR A 107 5.63 -7.89 -0.58
C TYR A 107 7.09 -8.02 -0.19
N LEU A 108 7.58 -7.09 0.61
CA LEU A 108 8.97 -7.02 1.04
C LEU A 108 9.09 -7.44 2.51
N GLU A 109 9.57 -8.64 2.74
CA GLU A 109 9.79 -9.23 4.06
C GLU A 109 11.30 -9.40 4.30
N ASN A 110 11.75 -9.32 5.56
CA ASN A 110 13.11 -9.68 5.96
C ASN A 110 13.09 -10.56 7.20
N ASP A 111 14.16 -11.33 7.44
CA ASP A 111 14.26 -12.31 8.53
C ASP A 111 14.14 -11.68 9.93
N TYR A 112 14.49 -10.40 10.07
CA TYR A 112 14.32 -9.64 11.32
C TYR A 112 12.88 -9.21 11.54
N LYS A 113 11.98 -9.42 10.56
CA LYS A 113 10.59 -8.89 10.56
C LYS A 113 10.53 -7.41 10.95
N SER A 114 11.54 -6.64 10.60
CA SER A 114 11.67 -5.23 10.93
C SER A 114 12.66 -4.54 10.01
N TRP A 115 12.19 -3.60 9.20
CA TRP A 115 13.08 -2.81 8.33
C TRP A 115 14.01 -1.87 9.12
N PRO A 116 13.59 -1.25 10.26
CA PRO A 116 14.54 -0.57 11.13
C PRO A 116 15.67 -1.47 11.63
N ALA A 117 15.36 -2.66 12.15
CA ALA A 117 16.37 -3.60 12.66
C ALA A 117 17.27 -4.12 11.53
N TRP A 118 16.69 -4.45 10.36
CA TRP A 118 17.44 -4.87 9.17
C TRP A 118 18.47 -3.80 8.74
N LYS A 119 18.06 -2.53 8.70
CA LYS A 119 18.96 -1.40 8.36
C LYS A 119 20.11 -1.25 9.36
N GLN A 120 19.88 -1.51 10.64
CA GLN A 120 20.94 -1.47 11.64
C GLN A 120 22.00 -2.57 11.47
N LYS A 121 21.60 -3.70 10.85
CA LYS A 121 22.52 -4.83 10.58
C LYS A 121 23.29 -4.68 9.27
N HIS A 122 22.84 -3.84 8.35
CA HIS A 122 23.42 -3.67 7.02
C HIS A 122 23.99 -2.27 6.85
N VAL A 123 25.30 -2.10 6.98
CA VAL A 123 25.98 -0.80 6.85
C VAL A 123 25.69 -0.15 5.50
N ASN A 124 25.60 -0.98 4.44
CA ASN A 124 25.32 -0.56 3.06
C ASN A 124 23.83 -0.71 2.69
N TYR A 125 22.91 -0.62 3.66
CA TYR A 125 21.47 -0.84 3.45
C TYR A 125 20.89 -0.02 2.27
N GLY A 126 21.41 1.17 2.01
CA GLY A 126 20.93 2.00 0.91
C GLY A 126 21.15 1.38 -0.46
N GLU A 127 22.34 0.85 -0.73
CA GLU A 127 22.67 0.13 -1.96
C GLU A 127 21.85 -1.16 -2.07
N LEU A 128 21.69 -1.88 -0.96
CA LEU A 128 20.92 -3.11 -0.93
C LEU A 128 19.44 -2.84 -1.22
N ILE A 129 18.83 -1.81 -0.61
CA ILE A 129 17.43 -1.43 -0.88
C ILE A 129 17.26 -1.04 -2.35
N LYS A 130 18.19 -0.24 -2.90
CA LYS A 130 18.15 0.11 -4.33
C LYS A 130 18.20 -1.14 -5.20
N LYS A 131 19.10 -2.08 -4.92
CA LYS A 131 19.24 -3.34 -5.66
C LYS A 131 17.99 -4.22 -5.53
N ILE A 132 17.32 -4.26 -4.37
CA ILE A 132 16.02 -4.93 -4.19
C ILE A 132 15.00 -4.39 -5.19
N LEU A 133 14.85 -3.06 -5.29
CA LEU A 133 13.94 -2.45 -6.25
C LEU A 133 14.33 -2.75 -7.68
N ASP A 134 15.60 -2.51 -8.06
CA ASP A 134 16.09 -2.69 -9.42
C ASP A 134 15.89 -4.13 -9.90
N THR A 135 16.24 -5.12 -9.07
CA THR A 135 16.06 -6.54 -9.39
C THR A 135 14.57 -6.90 -9.55
N SER A 136 13.73 -6.36 -8.69
CA SER A 136 12.28 -6.59 -8.74
C SER A 136 11.65 -5.97 -9.98
N ILE A 137 12.04 -4.75 -10.33
CA ILE A 137 11.59 -4.08 -11.56
C ILE A 137 12.05 -4.87 -12.79
N HIS A 138 13.32 -5.31 -12.82
CA HIS A 138 13.84 -6.15 -13.90
C HIS A 138 13.05 -7.45 -14.05
N PHE A 139 12.74 -8.14 -12.94
CA PHE A 139 11.92 -9.35 -12.96
C PHE A 139 10.54 -9.12 -13.57
N VAL A 140 9.85 -8.04 -13.21
CA VAL A 140 8.55 -7.70 -13.79
C VAL A 140 8.70 -7.28 -15.24
N SER A 141 9.74 -6.53 -15.60
CA SER A 141 10.03 -6.10 -16.99
C SER A 141 10.31 -7.30 -17.90
N SER A 142 10.91 -8.38 -17.40
CA SER A 142 11.12 -9.60 -18.20
C SER A 142 9.81 -10.31 -18.59
N LYS A 143 8.70 -9.97 -17.91
CA LYS A 143 7.36 -10.54 -18.15
C LYS A 143 6.40 -9.56 -18.83
N SER A 144 6.73 -8.28 -18.89
CA SER A 144 5.86 -7.22 -19.40
C SER A 144 6.60 -6.37 -20.42
N SER A 145 6.01 -6.19 -21.59
CA SER A 145 6.45 -5.21 -22.61
C SER A 145 5.75 -3.86 -22.46
N GLY A 146 4.75 -3.77 -21.58
CA GLY A 146 4.06 -2.52 -21.28
C GLY A 146 4.87 -1.60 -20.36
N GLU A 147 4.49 -0.33 -20.33
CA GLU A 147 5.07 0.66 -19.41
C GLU A 147 4.87 0.21 -17.95
N ILE A 148 5.94 0.30 -17.15
CA ILE A 148 5.89 0.00 -15.70
C ILE A 148 6.00 1.30 -14.92
N SER A 149 5.01 1.56 -14.10
CA SER A 149 5.06 2.59 -13.05
C SER A 149 5.18 1.93 -11.67
N VAL A 150 5.92 2.58 -10.78
CA VAL A 150 6.21 2.07 -9.44
C VAL A 150 5.49 2.88 -8.39
N ALA A 151 4.91 2.18 -7.41
CA ALA A 151 4.42 2.75 -6.17
C ALA A 151 5.22 2.19 -4.99
N LEU A 152 5.75 3.07 -4.14
CA LEU A 152 6.34 2.71 -2.86
C LEU A 152 5.28 2.85 -1.77
N ASN A 153 5.00 1.79 -1.06
CA ASN A 153 3.98 1.74 -0.04
C ASN A 153 4.48 0.95 1.18
N GLY A 154 4.04 1.33 2.35
CA GLY A 154 4.42 0.63 3.58
C GLY A 154 3.56 1.04 4.74
N HIS A 155 3.33 0.09 5.65
CA HIS A 155 2.66 0.32 6.92
C HIS A 155 3.65 0.22 8.06
N SER A 156 3.49 1.04 9.12
CA SER A 156 4.30 0.93 10.33
C SER A 156 5.82 0.99 10.06
N GLY A 157 6.57 -0.02 10.52
CA GLY A 157 8.00 -0.17 10.26
C GLY A 157 8.39 -0.21 8.77
N GLY A 158 7.44 -0.50 7.87
CA GLY A 158 7.67 -0.48 6.44
C GLY A 158 8.10 0.88 5.87
N GLY A 159 7.72 1.98 6.52
CA GLY A 159 8.19 3.32 6.16
C GLY A 159 9.71 3.47 6.23
N SER A 160 10.38 2.71 7.11
CA SER A 160 11.84 2.71 7.21
C SER A 160 12.52 2.21 5.93
N PHE A 161 11.90 1.26 5.20
CA PHE A 161 12.37 0.84 3.88
C PHE A 161 12.26 1.98 2.86
N ILE A 162 11.12 2.68 2.82
CA ILE A 162 10.89 3.80 1.90
C ILE A 162 11.92 4.91 2.15
N PHE A 163 12.13 5.33 3.40
CA PHE A 163 13.15 6.33 3.73
C PHE A 163 14.56 5.83 3.42
N GLY A 164 14.84 4.54 3.61
CA GLY A 164 16.11 3.93 3.20
C GLY A 164 16.36 4.06 1.69
N TYR A 165 15.33 3.82 0.88
CA TYR A 165 15.40 4.06 -0.55
C TYR A 165 15.60 5.55 -0.88
N LEU A 166 14.79 6.43 -0.28
CA LEU A 166 14.92 7.87 -0.50
C LEU A 166 16.31 8.41 -0.12
N ALA A 167 16.93 7.86 0.91
CA ALA A 167 18.30 8.22 1.29
C ALA A 167 19.34 7.75 0.26
N SER A 168 19.10 6.60 -0.39
CA SER A 168 20.07 5.95 -1.29
C SER A 168 20.12 6.51 -2.71
N VAL A 169 19.13 7.31 -3.12
CA VAL A 169 19.07 7.88 -4.48
C VAL A 169 19.32 9.39 -4.44
N ALA A 170 20.06 9.91 -5.42
CA ALA A 170 20.26 11.35 -5.54
C ALA A 170 18.95 12.07 -5.87
N GLN A 171 18.16 11.50 -6.78
CA GLN A 171 16.85 11.97 -7.18
C GLN A 171 15.88 10.78 -7.25
N ILE A 172 14.60 11.02 -6.96
CA ILE A 172 13.57 10.00 -7.13
C ILE A 172 13.29 9.83 -8.63
N PRO A 173 13.48 8.62 -9.19
CA PRO A 173 13.30 8.37 -10.61
C PRO A 173 11.87 8.63 -11.08
N ASN A 174 11.71 8.97 -12.36
CA ASN A 174 10.42 9.32 -12.96
C ASN A 174 9.44 8.14 -13.05
N TYR A 175 9.92 6.92 -13.04
CA TYR A 175 9.07 5.72 -13.00
C TYR A 175 8.41 5.51 -11.64
N ILE A 176 8.91 6.14 -10.55
CA ILE A 176 8.23 6.14 -9.26
C ILE A 176 7.16 7.24 -9.30
N GLN A 177 5.91 6.79 -9.39
CA GLN A 177 4.78 7.68 -9.52
C GLN A 177 3.94 7.81 -8.25
N ARG A 178 4.15 6.92 -7.27
CA ARG A 178 3.46 7.03 -5.97
C ARG A 178 4.41 6.72 -4.83
N ILE A 179 4.31 7.53 -3.78
CA ILE A 179 4.91 7.25 -2.48
C ILE A 179 3.83 7.41 -1.43
N SER A 180 3.62 6.37 -0.62
CA SER A 180 2.54 6.35 0.36
C SER A 180 3.04 5.81 1.70
N PHE A 181 2.81 6.58 2.74
CA PHE A 181 3.11 6.21 4.12
C PHE A 181 1.80 5.92 4.86
N ILE A 182 1.53 4.66 5.18
CA ILE A 182 0.36 4.26 5.96
C ILE A 182 0.79 4.13 7.40
N ASP A 183 0.61 5.18 8.17
CA ASP A 183 1.08 5.34 9.56
C ASP A 183 2.52 4.85 9.75
N SER A 184 3.39 5.33 8.85
CA SER A 184 4.74 4.79 8.67
C SER A 184 5.83 5.84 8.43
N ASN A 185 5.49 7.12 8.53
CA ASN A 185 6.42 8.23 8.26
C ASN A 185 7.27 8.64 9.49
N TYR A 186 7.49 7.73 10.46
CA TYR A 186 8.31 7.96 11.66
C TYR A 186 9.71 8.49 11.37
N GLY A 187 10.31 8.05 10.27
CA GLY A 187 11.67 8.42 9.86
C GLY A 187 11.78 9.74 9.11
N TYR A 188 10.69 10.49 8.96
CA TYR A 188 10.76 11.78 8.27
C TYR A 188 11.54 12.80 9.06
N ASP A 189 12.42 13.50 8.37
CA ASP A 189 13.03 14.77 8.77
C ASP A 189 13.14 15.69 7.56
N SER A 190 13.42 16.98 7.80
CA SER A 190 13.41 17.98 6.74
C SER A 190 14.51 17.80 5.66
N THR A 191 15.47 16.88 5.87
CA THR A 191 16.49 16.57 4.84
C THR A 191 15.89 15.84 3.63
N TYR A 192 14.73 15.19 3.79
CA TYR A 192 14.01 14.57 2.68
C TYR A 192 13.20 15.56 1.84
N TYR A 193 12.87 16.73 2.38
CA TYR A 193 12.03 17.72 1.71
C TYR A 193 12.53 18.13 0.32
N PRO A 194 13.81 18.51 0.09
CA PRO A 194 14.26 18.92 -1.23
C PRO A 194 14.06 17.86 -2.30
N LYS A 195 14.25 16.58 -1.93
CA LYS A 195 14.10 15.44 -2.82
C LYS A 195 12.64 15.17 -3.15
N LEU A 196 11.76 15.15 -2.15
CA LEU A 196 10.30 15.00 -2.34
C LEU A 196 9.71 16.15 -3.14
N ARG A 197 10.10 17.40 -2.81
CA ARG A 197 9.69 18.59 -3.55
C ARG A 197 10.10 18.49 -5.03
N ASN A 198 11.36 18.17 -5.31
CA ASN A 198 11.85 18.06 -6.69
C ASN A 198 11.08 17.00 -7.48
N TRP A 199 10.83 15.83 -6.89
CA TRP A 199 10.03 14.77 -7.49
C TRP A 199 8.60 15.23 -7.78
N LEU A 200 7.92 15.86 -6.82
CA LEU A 200 6.56 16.36 -6.97
C LEU A 200 6.43 17.46 -8.03
N LEU A 201 7.47 18.29 -8.21
CA LEU A 201 7.44 19.37 -9.20
C LEU A 201 7.76 18.90 -10.62
N HIS A 202 8.60 17.88 -10.78
CA HIS A 202 9.15 17.52 -12.10
C HIS A 202 8.69 16.17 -12.63
N VAL A 203 8.19 15.27 -11.79
CA VAL A 203 7.66 13.97 -12.23
C VAL A 203 6.16 14.07 -12.45
N ARG A 204 5.76 14.10 -13.72
CA ARG A 204 4.34 14.15 -14.10
C ARG A 204 3.61 12.92 -13.57
N GLY A 205 2.48 13.15 -12.88
CA GLY A 205 1.67 12.07 -12.30
C GLY A 205 2.20 11.54 -10.98
N SER A 206 3.23 12.19 -10.39
CA SER A 206 3.68 11.87 -9.03
C SER A 206 2.60 12.18 -8.00
N HIS A 207 2.42 11.27 -7.02
CA HIS A 207 1.48 11.45 -5.91
C HIS A 207 2.14 11.05 -4.59
N LEU A 208 1.97 11.90 -3.58
CA LEU A 208 2.37 11.61 -2.20
C LEU A 208 1.12 11.51 -1.32
N THR A 209 0.98 10.40 -0.60
CA THR A 209 -0.09 10.25 0.41
C THR A 209 0.50 9.85 1.75
N VAL A 210 -0.02 10.44 2.81
CA VAL A 210 0.38 10.16 4.18
C VAL A 210 -0.87 9.95 5.02
N PHE A 211 -0.92 8.82 5.68
CA PHE A 211 -1.99 8.44 6.60
C PHE A 211 -1.39 8.34 7.99
N ALA A 212 -2.01 8.96 8.97
CA ALA A 212 -1.57 8.89 10.35
C ALA A 212 -2.78 9.06 11.29
N TYR A 213 -2.61 8.65 12.53
CA TYR A 213 -3.53 9.07 13.58
C TYR A 213 -2.80 9.94 14.60
N ASN A 214 -3.54 10.67 15.41
CA ASN A 214 -2.93 11.45 16.48
C ASN A 214 -2.42 10.53 17.60
N ASP A 215 -1.24 9.99 17.38
CA ASP A 215 -0.52 9.10 18.30
C ASP A 215 0.13 9.88 19.48
N SER A 216 0.27 11.20 19.33
CA SER A 216 0.84 12.07 20.40
C SER A 216 0.02 12.10 21.68
N VAL A 217 -1.29 11.77 21.58
CA VAL A 217 -2.20 11.70 22.73
C VAL A 217 -2.57 10.26 23.10
N ALA A 218 -2.16 9.27 22.28
CA ALA A 218 -2.52 7.87 22.48
C ALA A 218 -1.85 7.29 23.73
N LEU A 219 -2.59 6.45 24.44
CA LEU A 219 -2.11 5.76 25.64
C LEU A 219 -2.19 4.25 25.49
N TYR A 220 -1.16 3.57 25.98
CA TYR A 220 -1.16 2.13 26.22
C TYR A 220 -0.85 1.86 27.69
N ASN A 221 -1.76 1.22 28.40
CA ASN A 221 -1.66 0.99 29.83
C ASN A 221 -1.35 2.29 30.61
N GLY A 222 -2.02 3.41 30.23
CA GLY A 222 -1.86 4.72 30.85
C GLY A 222 -0.58 5.48 30.50
N LYS A 223 0.30 4.91 29.66
CA LYS A 223 1.56 5.55 29.22
C LYS A 223 1.47 6.00 27.77
N PRO A 224 2.09 7.16 27.39
CA PRO A 224 2.19 7.58 25.99
C PRO A 224 2.84 6.49 25.12
N VAL A 225 2.28 6.26 23.93
CA VAL A 225 2.81 5.27 22.96
C VAL A 225 4.01 5.80 22.17
N VAL A 226 4.15 7.13 22.08
CA VAL A 226 5.27 7.82 21.42
C VAL A 226 5.72 9.01 22.27
N SER A 227 6.93 9.50 22.04
CA SER A 227 7.38 10.79 22.59
C SER A 227 6.62 11.95 21.94
N ALA A 228 6.66 13.12 22.53
CA ALA A 228 5.96 14.32 22.03
C ALA A 228 6.29 14.68 20.56
N THR A 229 7.48 14.30 20.07
CA THR A 229 7.95 14.59 18.70
C THR A 229 8.28 13.33 17.91
N GLY A 230 7.95 12.14 18.41
CA GLY A 230 8.40 10.86 17.85
C GLY A 230 7.39 10.19 16.92
N GLY A 231 6.12 10.57 16.99
CA GLY A 231 5.04 9.86 16.31
C GLY A 231 4.77 10.32 14.87
N THR A 232 3.94 9.55 14.19
CA THR A 232 3.56 9.83 12.79
C THR A 232 2.73 11.09 12.65
N TRP A 233 1.94 11.44 13.66
CA TRP A 233 1.21 12.70 13.71
C TRP A 233 2.15 13.91 13.63
N HIS A 234 3.14 13.96 14.52
CA HIS A 234 4.12 15.04 14.51
C HIS A 234 4.90 15.10 13.21
N ARG A 235 5.36 13.95 12.71
CA ARG A 235 6.11 13.85 11.45
C ARG A 235 5.27 14.25 10.24
N SER A 236 3.97 13.99 10.25
CA SER A 236 3.05 14.44 9.20
C SER A 236 2.94 15.96 9.16
N HIS A 237 2.83 16.62 10.33
CA HIS A 237 2.80 18.08 10.38
C HIS A 237 4.14 18.70 9.93
N MET A 238 5.28 18.11 10.30
CA MET A 238 6.57 18.54 9.76
C MET A 238 6.61 18.45 8.22
N MET A 239 6.09 17.36 7.64
CA MET A 239 6.02 17.21 6.19
C MET A 239 5.10 18.26 5.56
N ILE A 240 3.94 18.55 6.17
CA ILE A 240 3.01 19.59 5.72
C ILE A 240 3.71 20.95 5.74
N ASP A 241 4.37 21.32 6.84
CA ASP A 241 5.06 22.60 7.00
C ASP A 241 6.17 22.76 5.94
N ASP A 242 6.98 21.72 5.71
CA ASP A 242 8.03 21.74 4.70
C ASP A 242 7.45 21.87 3.28
N LEU A 243 6.44 21.06 2.94
CA LEU A 243 5.83 21.07 1.61
C LEU A 243 5.00 22.34 1.36
N SER A 244 4.45 22.97 2.39
CA SER A 244 3.71 24.25 2.30
C SER A 244 4.57 25.39 1.76
N LYS A 245 5.89 25.27 1.82
CA LYS A 245 6.82 26.25 1.21
C LYS A 245 6.69 26.34 -0.32
N ASN A 246 6.17 25.28 -0.96
CA ASN A 246 6.04 25.21 -2.44
C ASN A 246 4.66 24.74 -2.92
N PHE A 247 3.82 24.19 -2.05
CA PHE A 247 2.52 23.66 -2.42
C PHE A 247 1.42 24.29 -1.56
N HIS A 248 0.33 24.72 -2.20
CA HIS A 248 -0.83 25.23 -1.47
C HIS A 248 -1.77 24.11 -1.06
N PHE A 249 -2.00 23.96 0.23
CA PHE A 249 -2.93 22.99 0.79
C PHE A 249 -4.30 23.57 1.10
N LEU A 250 -5.32 22.83 0.73
CA LEU A 250 -6.68 23.00 1.22
C LEU A 250 -6.82 22.10 2.45
N LYS A 251 -7.25 22.69 3.56
CA LYS A 251 -7.48 21.96 4.81
C LYS A 251 -8.97 21.76 5.03
N THR A 252 -9.38 20.53 5.31
CA THR A 252 -10.71 20.20 5.83
C THR A 252 -10.57 19.46 7.15
N LYS A 253 -11.50 19.66 8.06
CA LYS A 253 -11.49 19.01 9.37
C LYS A 253 -12.90 18.60 9.76
N THR A 254 -13.02 17.34 10.18
CA THR A 254 -14.19 16.77 10.84
C THR A 254 -13.80 16.29 12.24
N ASP A 255 -14.75 15.77 13.02
CA ASP A 255 -14.44 15.14 14.30
C ASP A 255 -13.56 13.90 14.14
N SER A 256 -13.60 13.25 12.99
CA SER A 256 -12.86 12.04 12.69
C SER A 256 -11.52 12.29 12.01
N LEU A 257 -11.47 13.15 11.01
CA LEU A 257 -10.31 13.33 10.13
C LEU A 257 -9.93 14.80 9.97
N GLU A 258 -8.64 15.06 9.93
CA GLU A 258 -8.04 16.28 9.41
C GLU A 258 -7.36 15.95 8.08
N ILE A 259 -7.80 16.58 6.99
CA ILE A 259 -7.30 16.32 5.64
C ILE A 259 -6.62 17.56 5.11
N TRP A 260 -5.36 17.41 4.68
CA TRP A 260 -4.63 18.44 3.95
C TRP A 260 -4.35 17.92 2.55
N GLN A 261 -4.80 18.63 1.52
CA GLN A 261 -4.62 18.18 0.14
C GLN A 261 -4.37 19.34 -0.81
N THR A 262 -3.57 19.11 -1.85
CA THR A 262 -3.45 20.07 -2.93
C THR A 262 -4.69 20.03 -3.82
N LYS A 263 -5.02 21.16 -4.47
CA LYS A 263 -6.20 21.27 -5.36
C LYS A 263 -6.22 20.21 -6.45
N ASN A 264 -5.06 19.86 -7.00
CA ASN A 264 -4.90 18.85 -8.04
C ASN A 264 -4.81 17.42 -7.48
N LYS A 265 -4.96 17.25 -6.16
CA LYS A 265 -4.84 15.95 -5.46
C LYS A 265 -3.51 15.22 -5.69
N GLN A 266 -2.44 15.95 -5.91
CA GLN A 266 -1.11 15.38 -6.02
C GLN A 266 -0.54 14.99 -4.66
N ILE A 267 -0.86 15.77 -3.63
CA ILE A 267 -0.43 15.54 -2.25
C ILE A 267 -1.66 15.45 -1.36
N GLY A 268 -1.73 14.41 -0.52
CA GLY A 268 -2.79 14.21 0.45
C GLY A 268 -2.28 13.70 1.78
N PHE A 269 -2.67 14.36 2.87
CA PHE A 269 -2.50 13.92 4.25
C PHE A 269 -3.86 13.63 4.84
N PHE A 270 -4.03 12.43 5.39
CA PHE A 270 -5.26 11.93 5.98
C PHE A 270 -4.99 11.60 7.44
N LEU A 271 -5.30 12.54 8.32
CA LEU A 271 -4.87 12.50 9.71
C LEU A 271 -6.06 12.23 10.62
N LYS A 272 -6.13 11.04 11.20
CA LYS A 272 -7.20 10.64 12.13
C LYS A 272 -7.10 11.39 13.44
N GLN A 273 -8.13 12.14 13.79
CA GLN A 273 -8.28 12.71 15.13
C GLN A 273 -8.38 11.59 16.18
N ASN A 274 -7.86 11.85 17.37
CA ASN A 274 -7.82 10.85 18.44
C ASN A 274 -8.38 11.42 19.76
N LEU A 275 -9.68 11.69 19.77
CA LEU A 275 -10.35 12.24 20.95
C LEU A 275 -10.39 11.26 22.12
N ASN A 276 -10.40 9.96 21.84
CA ASN A 276 -10.51 8.90 22.85
C ASN A 276 -9.15 8.38 23.33
N ARG A 277 -8.03 8.95 22.87
CA ARG A 277 -6.67 8.56 23.22
C ARG A 277 -6.37 7.08 22.97
N GLY A 278 -7.09 6.45 22.00
CA GLY A 278 -6.92 5.06 21.61
C GLY A 278 -5.72 4.84 20.68
N ILE A 279 -5.47 3.57 20.34
CA ILE A 279 -4.46 3.17 19.36
C ILE A 279 -5.18 2.84 18.05
N TYR A 280 -4.97 3.66 17.02
CA TYR A 280 -5.62 3.54 15.71
C TYR A 280 -4.61 3.20 14.59
N HIS A 281 -3.46 2.65 14.97
CA HIS A 281 -2.34 2.35 14.09
C HIS A 281 -2.73 1.39 12.94
N THR A 282 -3.29 0.24 13.28
CA THR A 282 -3.68 -0.78 12.30
C THR A 282 -4.87 -0.36 11.45
N GLN A 283 -5.76 0.47 12.01
CA GLN A 283 -6.94 0.96 11.29
C GLN A 283 -6.59 1.84 10.08
N GLN A 284 -5.40 2.47 10.08
CA GLN A 284 -4.95 3.28 8.94
C GLN A 284 -4.82 2.43 7.67
N VAL A 285 -4.42 1.18 7.78
CA VAL A 285 -4.32 0.25 6.64
C VAL A 285 -5.59 -0.56 6.46
N GLU A 286 -6.22 -0.99 7.55
CA GLU A 286 -7.40 -1.83 7.59
C GLU A 286 -8.62 -1.15 6.95
N LEU A 287 -8.86 0.12 7.30
CA LEU A 287 -10.01 0.86 6.83
C LEU A 287 -9.74 1.53 5.47
N ASN A 288 -9.45 0.68 4.47
CA ASN A 288 -9.22 1.03 3.07
C ASN A 288 -7.98 1.90 2.80
N GLY A 289 -7.03 1.97 3.71
CA GLY A 289 -5.86 2.85 3.54
C GLY A 289 -4.99 2.47 2.36
N PHE A 290 -4.75 1.17 2.13
CA PHE A 290 -3.98 0.73 0.96
C PHE A 290 -4.72 1.02 -0.35
N ILE A 291 -6.05 0.78 -0.41
CA ILE A 291 -6.87 1.14 -1.56
C ILE A 291 -6.76 2.65 -1.84
N HIS A 292 -6.95 3.47 -0.80
CA HIS A 292 -6.91 4.92 -0.95
C HIS A 292 -5.54 5.44 -1.38
N SER A 293 -4.46 4.83 -0.87
CA SER A 293 -3.08 5.19 -1.26
C SER A 293 -2.81 5.05 -2.77
N ILE A 294 -3.50 4.12 -3.42
CA ILE A 294 -3.36 3.86 -4.87
C ILE A 294 -4.38 4.65 -5.70
N LEU A 295 -5.60 4.80 -5.21
CA LEU A 295 -6.68 5.44 -5.98
C LEU A 295 -6.79 6.96 -5.79
N TYR A 296 -6.18 7.52 -4.75
CA TYR A 296 -6.20 8.96 -4.49
C TYR A 296 -5.68 9.77 -5.69
N GLY A 297 -6.39 10.82 -6.05
CA GLY A 297 -6.10 11.66 -7.22
C GLY A 297 -6.40 11.02 -8.58
N THR A 298 -6.98 9.80 -8.62
CA THR A 298 -7.41 9.15 -9.85
C THR A 298 -8.92 9.29 -10.09
N LYS A 299 -9.37 8.94 -11.29
CA LYS A 299 -10.81 8.88 -11.62
C LYS A 299 -11.59 7.83 -10.82
N GLN A 300 -10.90 6.93 -10.13
CA GLN A 300 -11.51 5.86 -9.32
C GLN A 300 -11.54 6.20 -7.83
N GLU A 301 -11.02 7.34 -7.43
CA GLU A 301 -11.07 7.80 -6.04
C GLU A 301 -12.51 7.80 -5.53
N SER A 302 -12.70 7.24 -4.35
CA SER A 302 -13.98 7.12 -3.63
C SER A 302 -15.11 6.38 -4.38
N LYS A 303 -14.78 5.61 -5.44
CA LYS A 303 -15.78 4.79 -6.13
C LYS A 303 -15.91 3.40 -5.50
N GLY A 304 -16.95 3.23 -4.70
CA GLY A 304 -17.24 1.98 -4.01
C GLY A 304 -16.39 1.75 -2.75
N TYR A 305 -15.73 2.79 -2.26
CA TYR A 305 -15.05 2.77 -0.96
C TYR A 305 -14.93 4.20 -0.41
N SER A 306 -14.72 4.31 0.88
CA SER A 306 -14.29 5.54 1.55
C SER A 306 -13.13 5.23 2.48
N TYR A 307 -12.13 6.11 2.52
CA TYR A 307 -11.04 5.97 3.48
C TYR A 307 -11.58 6.14 4.90
N TYR A 308 -11.10 5.31 5.80
CA TYR A 308 -11.44 5.26 7.21
C TYR A 308 -12.91 4.89 7.50
N GLU A 309 -13.56 4.19 6.55
CA GLU A 309 -14.88 3.59 6.68
C GLU A 309 -14.79 2.07 6.56
N ALA A 310 -15.94 1.38 6.63
CA ALA A 310 -16.00 -0.09 6.56
C ALA A 310 -15.16 -0.67 5.40
N ARG A 311 -14.58 -1.85 5.63
CA ARG A 311 -13.74 -2.59 4.66
C ARG A 311 -14.47 -2.83 3.34
N ALA A 312 -14.16 -2.06 2.30
CA ALA A 312 -14.76 -2.19 0.97
C ALA A 312 -14.34 -3.48 0.23
N TYR A 313 -13.37 -4.18 0.76
CA TYR A 313 -12.77 -5.39 0.21
C TYR A 313 -13.20 -6.68 0.92
N SER A 314 -14.22 -6.63 1.78
CA SER A 314 -14.66 -7.76 2.60
C SER A 314 -15.00 -9.01 1.78
N ASP A 315 -15.63 -8.83 0.61
CA ASP A 315 -15.99 -9.93 -0.31
C ASP A 315 -14.78 -10.60 -0.97
N PHE A 316 -13.61 -9.97 -0.91
CA PHE A 316 -12.35 -10.48 -1.46
C PHE A 316 -11.49 -11.23 -0.43
N ILE A 317 -11.87 -11.24 0.86
CA ILE A 317 -11.20 -11.99 1.92
C ILE A 317 -11.54 -13.48 1.75
N LYS A 318 -10.54 -14.31 1.54
CA LYS A 318 -10.67 -15.76 1.33
C LYS A 318 -9.97 -16.54 2.42
#